data_cc32a350668acd3af619596d703c7b15
#
_entry.id   cc32a350668acd3af619596d703c7b15
#
_cell.length_a   1.000
_cell.length_b   1.000
_cell.length_c   1.000
_cell.angle_alpha   90.00
_cell.angle_beta   90.00
_cell.angle_gamma   90.00
#
_symmetry.space_group_name_H-M   'P 1'
#
loop_
_entity.id
_entity.type
_entity.pdbx_description
1 polymer ?
#
loop_
_entity_poly.entity_id
_entity_poly.type
_entity_poly.pdbx_seq_one_letter_code
_entity_poly.pdbx_strand_id
1 'polypeptide(L)'
;MKIGLIATGRIAETQLAPAINAAQGAELWSVFSRDQARAADFASRHGASAPTPAHADLDAMLADPDLDAVLIASPDKLHAPQTIAAARAGKHVLTEKPMTADAASAREMVQICAEAGVKLGVAYHLRWHDGHRKLHAAAQSGYFGTLRHMRVQWLMQSGPENWRAQEELATWWCLSGVGTHCLDQIRWFMRPSHGEVVRLLPLITKRVYQGPHEETAVLTMEFESGATAEMCNSVLFPGPLRMEIYGSEGYALCEGTLGAAGAGDIVTHNGAFEFEQRNPFVGEVEDFVNAVAENREPEVPGTEGARNVELLLEAIA
;
A
#
# COMPACT_ATOMS: atom_id res chain seq x y z
N MET A 1 11.16 -16.95 6.80
CA MET A 1 10.77 -16.77 5.38
C MET A 1 11.88 -16.00 4.68
N LYS A 2 12.45 -16.57 3.63
CA LYS A 2 13.48 -15.95 2.78
C LYS A 2 12.81 -15.09 1.72
N ILE A 3 12.98 -13.78 1.81
CA ILE A 3 12.29 -12.78 0.97
C ILE A 3 13.26 -12.17 -0.02
N GLY A 4 12.93 -12.23 -1.30
CA GLY A 4 13.61 -11.49 -2.36
C GLY A 4 13.01 -10.11 -2.54
N LEU A 5 13.84 -9.07 -2.59
CA LEU A 5 13.38 -7.70 -2.84
C LEU A 5 13.56 -7.32 -4.30
N ILE A 6 12.46 -7.04 -4.99
CA ILE A 6 12.46 -6.64 -6.41
C ILE A 6 12.42 -5.12 -6.51
N ALA A 7 13.48 -4.56 -7.03
CA ALA A 7 13.85 -3.16 -7.17
C ALA A 7 14.57 -2.57 -5.94
N THR A 8 15.39 -1.54 -6.23
CA THR A 8 16.31 -0.87 -5.29
C THR A 8 16.05 0.63 -5.23
N GLY A 9 14.77 1.01 -5.35
CA GLY A 9 14.33 2.40 -5.30
C GLY A 9 14.29 2.95 -3.87
N ARG A 10 13.87 4.21 -3.75
CA ARG A 10 13.84 4.92 -2.45
C ARG A 10 13.04 4.18 -1.38
N ILE A 11 11.85 3.65 -1.70
CA ILE A 11 11.03 2.94 -0.73
C ILE A 11 11.71 1.63 -0.27
N ALA A 12 12.32 0.90 -1.21
CA ALA A 12 13.10 -0.30 -0.91
C ALA A 12 14.27 0.03 0.04
N GLU A 13 15.01 1.10 -0.24
CA GLU A 13 16.16 1.56 0.53
C GLU A 13 15.78 1.99 1.94
N THR A 14 14.75 2.86 2.06
CA THR A 14 14.49 3.56 3.32
C THR A 14 13.49 2.85 4.22
N GLN A 15 12.67 1.97 3.68
CA GLN A 15 11.58 1.32 4.43
C GLN A 15 11.62 -0.21 4.32
N LEU A 16 11.61 -0.78 3.10
CA LEU A 16 11.29 -2.19 2.95
C LEU A 16 12.45 -3.13 3.36
N ALA A 17 13.68 -2.85 2.93
CA ALA A 17 14.84 -3.65 3.34
C ALA A 17 15.08 -3.56 4.86
N PRO A 18 15.03 -2.38 5.51
CA PRO A 18 15.04 -2.28 6.97
C PRO A 18 13.88 -3.03 7.65
N ALA A 19 12.67 -2.98 7.08
CA ALA A 19 11.52 -3.67 7.64
C ALA A 19 11.65 -5.19 7.55
N ILE A 20 12.10 -5.74 6.42
CA ILE A 20 12.36 -7.18 6.28
C ILE A 20 13.38 -7.63 7.34
N ASN A 21 14.46 -6.86 7.54
CA ASN A 21 15.49 -7.18 8.51
C ASN A 21 15.04 -7.07 9.98
N ALA A 22 14.00 -6.27 10.26
CA ALA A 22 13.46 -6.07 11.60
C ALA A 22 12.27 -7.01 11.91
N ALA A 23 11.58 -7.51 10.89
CA ALA A 23 10.38 -8.32 11.04
C ALA A 23 10.71 -9.72 11.53
N GLN A 24 9.91 -10.22 12.48
CA GLN A 24 10.07 -11.56 13.00
C GLN A 24 9.76 -12.61 11.93
N GLY A 25 10.65 -13.58 11.78
CA GLY A 25 10.50 -14.67 10.82
C GLY A 25 10.78 -14.30 9.36
N ALA A 26 11.21 -13.07 9.08
CA ALA A 26 11.65 -12.62 7.76
C ALA A 26 13.18 -12.58 7.67
N GLU A 27 13.70 -12.75 6.46
CA GLU A 27 15.11 -12.65 6.13
C GLU A 27 15.24 -12.05 4.72
N LEU A 28 16.01 -10.97 4.57
CA LEU A 28 16.33 -10.45 3.25
C LEU A 28 17.29 -11.45 2.56
N TRP A 29 16.74 -12.21 1.63
CA TRP A 29 17.47 -13.30 0.98
C TRP A 29 18.28 -12.80 -0.21
N SER A 30 17.60 -12.18 -1.20
CA SER A 30 18.22 -11.71 -2.43
C SER A 30 17.57 -10.41 -2.92
N VAL A 31 18.25 -9.73 -3.85
CA VAL A 31 17.83 -8.43 -4.40
C VAL A 31 17.90 -8.47 -5.92
N PHE A 32 16.86 -7.99 -6.57
CA PHE A 32 16.83 -7.79 -8.02
C PHE A 32 16.89 -6.30 -8.40
N SER A 33 17.76 -5.99 -9.34
CA SER A 33 17.76 -4.71 -10.07
C SER A 33 18.23 -4.97 -11.51
N ARG A 34 17.68 -4.27 -12.50
CA ARG A 34 18.13 -4.33 -13.90
C ARG A 34 19.63 -3.99 -14.08
N ASP A 35 20.25 -3.41 -13.08
CA ASP A 35 21.66 -3.10 -12.99
C ASP A 35 22.29 -4.00 -11.92
N GLN A 36 23.20 -4.91 -12.35
CA GLN A 36 23.86 -5.87 -11.47
C GLN A 36 24.71 -5.21 -10.39
N ALA A 37 25.40 -4.11 -10.72
CA ALA A 37 26.24 -3.42 -9.75
C ALA A 37 25.38 -2.77 -8.65
N ARG A 38 24.26 -2.18 -9.04
CA ARG A 38 23.28 -1.62 -8.09
C ARG A 38 22.64 -2.69 -7.22
N ALA A 39 22.30 -3.86 -7.79
CA ALA A 39 21.77 -4.97 -7.01
C ALA A 39 22.80 -5.46 -5.97
N ALA A 40 24.06 -5.60 -6.38
CA ALA A 40 25.15 -6.05 -5.52
C ALA A 40 25.45 -5.05 -4.38
N ASP A 41 25.53 -3.77 -4.70
CA ASP A 41 25.72 -2.71 -3.70
C ASP A 41 24.57 -2.69 -2.69
N PHE A 42 23.34 -2.72 -3.16
CA PHE A 42 22.15 -2.73 -2.30
C PHE A 42 22.11 -3.99 -1.41
N ALA A 43 22.31 -5.16 -1.98
CA ALA A 43 22.36 -6.44 -1.25
C ALA A 43 23.41 -6.43 -0.14
N SER A 44 24.61 -5.92 -0.44
CA SER A 44 25.70 -5.78 0.53
C SER A 44 25.35 -4.82 1.67
N ARG A 45 24.81 -3.64 1.36
CA ARG A 45 24.45 -2.64 2.39
C ARG A 45 23.32 -3.08 3.32
N HIS A 46 22.38 -3.85 2.80
CA HIS A 46 21.23 -4.32 3.57
C HIS A 46 21.37 -5.77 4.08
N GLY A 47 22.52 -6.41 3.84
CA GLY A 47 22.83 -7.73 4.43
C GLY A 47 22.02 -8.87 3.83
N ALA A 48 21.74 -8.85 2.51
CA ALA A 48 21.10 -9.98 1.86
C ALA A 48 21.97 -11.24 1.96
N SER A 49 21.37 -12.38 2.38
CA SER A 49 22.06 -13.52 2.94
C SER A 49 22.21 -14.72 2.00
N ALA A 50 21.60 -14.69 0.81
CA ALA A 50 21.72 -15.76 -0.17
C ALA A 50 23.18 -15.98 -0.63
N PRO A 51 23.56 -17.20 -1.03
CA PRO A 51 24.87 -17.45 -1.66
C PRO A 51 25.09 -16.58 -2.92
N THR A 52 24.03 -16.27 -3.66
CA THR A 52 24.01 -15.31 -4.75
C THR A 52 22.96 -14.24 -4.42
N PRO A 53 23.34 -13.16 -3.68
CA PRO A 53 22.35 -12.23 -3.12
C PRO A 53 21.90 -11.14 -4.08
N ALA A 54 22.50 -11.02 -5.27
CA ALA A 54 22.22 -9.95 -6.23
C ALA A 54 21.99 -10.49 -7.64
N HIS A 55 20.89 -10.07 -8.25
CA HIS A 55 20.46 -10.52 -9.57
C HIS A 55 20.11 -9.35 -10.49
N ALA A 56 20.53 -9.44 -11.76
CA ALA A 56 20.06 -8.58 -12.85
C ALA A 56 19.09 -9.30 -13.80
N ASP A 57 18.90 -10.59 -13.58
CA ASP A 57 17.92 -11.44 -14.25
C ASP A 57 16.90 -11.91 -13.21
N LEU A 58 15.62 -11.56 -13.43
CA LEU A 58 14.54 -11.90 -12.52
C LEU A 58 14.26 -13.41 -12.50
N ASP A 59 14.31 -14.06 -13.66
CA ASP A 59 14.05 -15.49 -13.76
C ASP A 59 15.14 -16.28 -13.01
N ALA A 60 16.39 -15.84 -13.10
CA ALA A 60 17.49 -16.44 -12.32
C ALA A 60 17.29 -16.30 -10.81
N MET A 61 16.75 -15.15 -10.33
CA MET A 61 16.40 -14.99 -8.92
C MET A 61 15.22 -15.88 -8.50
N LEU A 62 14.17 -15.95 -9.31
CA LEU A 62 12.99 -16.74 -9.03
C LEU A 62 13.23 -18.26 -9.10
N ALA A 63 14.23 -18.68 -9.83
CA ALA A 63 14.65 -20.10 -9.92
C ALA A 63 15.36 -20.61 -8.65
N ASP A 64 15.72 -19.74 -7.71
CA ASP A 64 16.33 -20.15 -6.44
C ASP A 64 15.33 -20.98 -5.62
N PRO A 65 15.62 -22.28 -5.33
CA PRO A 65 14.72 -23.13 -4.56
C PRO A 65 14.57 -22.70 -3.10
N ASP A 66 15.54 -21.97 -2.58
CA ASP A 66 15.54 -21.50 -1.20
C ASP A 66 14.78 -20.18 -1.01
N LEU A 67 14.40 -19.49 -2.07
CA LEU A 67 13.58 -18.29 -2.03
C LEU A 67 12.12 -18.67 -1.74
N ASP A 68 11.51 -18.12 -0.70
CA ASP A 68 10.12 -18.41 -0.33
C ASP A 68 9.14 -17.41 -0.95
N ALA A 69 9.50 -16.14 -0.93
CA ALA A 69 8.61 -15.04 -1.31
C ALA A 69 9.37 -13.89 -1.95
N VAL A 70 8.64 -13.01 -2.63
CA VAL A 70 9.17 -11.74 -3.11
C VAL A 70 8.36 -10.56 -2.58
N LEU A 71 9.06 -9.44 -2.30
CA LEU A 71 8.47 -8.13 -2.08
C LEU A 71 8.78 -7.25 -3.30
N ILE A 72 7.74 -6.80 -3.99
CA ILE A 72 7.86 -6.05 -5.25
C ILE A 72 7.71 -4.56 -4.97
N ALA A 73 8.74 -3.78 -5.32
CA ALA A 73 8.84 -2.34 -5.09
C ALA A 73 9.24 -1.56 -6.37
N SER A 74 8.96 -2.11 -7.52
CA SER A 74 9.18 -1.51 -8.84
C SER A 74 8.15 -0.42 -9.16
N PRO A 75 8.24 0.29 -10.29
CA PRO A 75 7.16 1.15 -10.77
C PRO A 75 5.85 0.39 -11.03
N ASP A 76 4.71 1.07 -10.81
CA ASP A 76 3.36 0.50 -10.76
C ASP A 76 3.02 -0.44 -11.92
N LYS A 77 3.41 -0.10 -13.16
CA LYS A 77 3.16 -0.94 -14.37
C LYS A 77 3.96 -2.25 -14.42
N LEU A 78 4.97 -2.39 -13.56
CA LEU A 78 5.79 -3.61 -13.50
C LEU A 78 5.31 -4.59 -12.41
N HIS A 79 4.42 -4.18 -11.52
CA HIS A 79 3.94 -5.05 -10.45
C HIS A 79 3.27 -6.31 -10.98
N ALA A 80 2.36 -6.19 -11.95
CA ALA A 80 1.63 -7.34 -12.48
C ALA A 80 2.53 -8.37 -13.16
N PRO A 81 3.37 -8.03 -14.17
CA PRO A 81 4.23 -9.04 -14.79
C PRO A 81 5.20 -9.69 -13.80
N GLN A 82 5.71 -8.96 -12.81
CA GLN A 82 6.61 -9.50 -11.80
C GLN A 82 5.88 -10.41 -10.81
N THR A 83 4.66 -10.06 -10.39
CA THR A 83 3.79 -10.91 -9.56
C THR A 83 3.48 -12.23 -10.27
N ILE A 84 3.08 -12.15 -11.54
CA ILE A 84 2.73 -13.33 -12.34
C ILE A 84 3.95 -14.25 -12.51
N ALA A 85 5.12 -13.68 -12.79
CA ALA A 85 6.36 -14.45 -12.89
C ALA A 85 6.72 -15.14 -11.56
N ALA A 86 6.64 -14.42 -10.44
CA ALA A 86 6.89 -14.97 -9.11
C ALA A 86 5.90 -16.08 -8.74
N ALA A 87 4.61 -15.88 -8.98
CA ALA A 87 3.57 -16.85 -8.70
C ALA A 87 3.78 -18.15 -9.53
N ARG A 88 4.11 -18.03 -10.81
CA ARG A 88 4.43 -19.18 -11.67
C ARG A 88 5.69 -19.93 -11.24
N ALA A 89 6.61 -19.25 -10.57
CA ALA A 89 7.78 -19.87 -9.94
C ALA A 89 7.49 -20.43 -8.53
N GLY A 90 6.22 -20.40 -8.08
CA GLY A 90 5.80 -20.91 -6.77
C GLY A 90 6.19 -20.01 -5.59
N LYS A 91 6.49 -18.72 -5.84
CA LYS A 91 6.88 -17.79 -4.78
C LYS A 91 5.67 -16.99 -4.30
N HIS A 92 5.50 -16.83 -2.98
CA HIS A 92 4.53 -15.93 -2.39
C HIS A 92 4.87 -14.48 -2.72
N VAL A 93 3.87 -13.60 -2.81
CA VAL A 93 4.08 -12.21 -3.27
C VAL A 93 3.47 -11.20 -2.30
N LEU A 94 4.29 -10.26 -1.84
CA LEU A 94 3.85 -8.98 -1.28
C LEU A 94 4.20 -7.90 -2.31
N THR A 95 3.21 -7.21 -2.88
CA THR A 95 3.46 -6.16 -3.86
C THR A 95 3.18 -4.78 -3.29
N GLU A 96 4.02 -3.81 -3.63
CA GLU A 96 3.74 -2.40 -3.31
C GLU A 96 2.43 -1.94 -3.97
N LYS A 97 1.91 -0.87 -3.40
CA LYS A 97 0.70 -0.21 -3.89
C LYS A 97 1.02 0.91 -4.90
N PRO A 98 0.09 1.27 -5.80
CA PRO A 98 -1.10 0.50 -6.12
C PRO A 98 -0.73 -0.88 -6.65
N MET A 99 -1.61 -1.86 -6.44
CA MET A 99 -1.33 -3.26 -6.79
C MET A 99 -0.87 -3.43 -8.25
N THR A 100 -1.44 -2.66 -9.16
CA THR A 100 -1.10 -2.58 -10.59
C THR A 100 -1.73 -1.34 -11.21
N ALA A 101 -1.53 -1.15 -12.51
CA ALA A 101 -1.96 0.01 -13.27
C ALA A 101 -3.33 -0.14 -13.95
N ASP A 102 -3.92 -1.33 -13.96
CA ASP A 102 -5.21 -1.61 -14.61
C ASP A 102 -5.97 -2.78 -13.96
N ALA A 103 -7.30 -2.80 -14.14
CA ALA A 103 -8.18 -3.77 -13.50
C ALA A 103 -8.06 -5.19 -14.07
N ALA A 104 -7.69 -5.35 -15.33
CA ALA A 104 -7.53 -6.67 -15.94
C ALA A 104 -6.31 -7.37 -15.36
N SER A 105 -5.19 -6.67 -15.32
CA SER A 105 -3.96 -7.15 -14.67
C SER A 105 -4.17 -7.43 -13.18
N ALA A 106 -4.95 -6.60 -12.46
CA ALA A 106 -5.26 -6.85 -11.05
C ALA A 106 -5.99 -8.18 -10.85
N ARG A 107 -7.01 -8.46 -11.66
CA ARG A 107 -7.73 -9.74 -11.63
C ARG A 107 -6.84 -10.92 -12.02
N GLU A 108 -5.99 -10.76 -13.04
CA GLU A 108 -5.05 -11.79 -13.46
C GLU A 108 -4.05 -12.13 -12.34
N MET A 109 -3.49 -11.13 -11.65
CA MET A 109 -2.60 -11.35 -10.49
C MET A 109 -3.28 -12.21 -9.43
N VAL A 110 -4.54 -11.87 -9.05
CA VAL A 110 -5.32 -12.64 -8.06
C VAL A 110 -5.54 -14.08 -8.54
N GLN A 111 -5.95 -14.25 -9.79
CA GLN A 111 -6.24 -15.56 -10.38
C GLN A 111 -4.98 -16.44 -10.42
N ILE A 112 -3.88 -15.93 -10.97
CA ILE A 112 -2.64 -16.71 -11.14
C ILE A 112 -2.03 -17.10 -9.78
N CYS A 113 -2.06 -16.18 -8.78
CA CYS A 113 -1.59 -16.53 -7.44
C CYS A 113 -2.46 -17.62 -6.79
N ALA A 114 -3.78 -17.57 -6.96
CA ALA A 114 -4.69 -18.59 -6.46
C ALA A 114 -4.46 -19.95 -7.16
N GLU A 115 -4.29 -19.97 -8.48
CA GLU A 115 -3.99 -21.18 -9.27
C GLU A 115 -2.65 -21.80 -8.88
N ALA A 116 -1.64 -20.98 -8.59
CA ALA A 116 -0.33 -21.42 -8.14
C ALA A 116 -0.30 -21.84 -6.66
N GLY A 117 -1.37 -21.61 -5.89
CA GLY A 117 -1.42 -21.88 -4.46
C GLY A 117 -0.52 -20.98 -3.62
N VAL A 118 -0.16 -19.79 -4.12
CA VAL A 118 0.68 -18.81 -3.41
C VAL A 118 -0.15 -17.66 -2.86
N LYS A 119 0.29 -17.06 -1.78
CA LYS A 119 -0.35 -15.89 -1.17
C LYS A 119 0.02 -14.61 -1.92
N LEU A 120 -0.95 -13.73 -2.10
CA LEU A 120 -0.78 -12.40 -2.67
C LEU A 120 -1.25 -11.34 -1.67
N GLY A 121 -0.30 -10.58 -1.11
CA GLY A 121 -0.55 -9.40 -0.28
C GLY A 121 -0.29 -8.11 -1.03
N VAL A 122 -0.93 -7.02 -0.60
CA VAL A 122 -0.69 -5.66 -1.09
C VAL A 122 -0.25 -4.75 0.04
N ALA A 123 0.86 -4.03 -0.16
CA ALA A 123 1.56 -3.27 0.85
C ALA A 123 0.88 -1.92 1.17
N TYR A 124 -0.18 -1.96 1.96
CA TYR A 124 -0.86 -0.79 2.52
C TYR A 124 -0.42 -0.58 3.98
N HIS A 125 0.83 -0.20 4.19
CA HIS A 125 1.49 -0.12 5.49
C HIS A 125 0.71 0.66 6.57
N LEU A 126 -0.14 1.62 6.22
CA LEU A 126 -0.94 2.38 7.19
C LEU A 126 -1.91 1.52 7.99
N ARG A 127 -2.27 0.32 7.53
CA ARG A 127 -3.07 -0.63 8.32
C ARG A 127 -2.30 -1.18 9.52
N TRP A 128 -0.96 -1.07 9.53
CA TRP A 128 -0.09 -1.46 10.66
C TRP A 128 0.41 -0.26 11.49
N HIS A 129 -0.05 0.96 11.20
CA HIS A 129 0.15 2.08 12.11
C HIS A 129 -0.59 1.80 13.43
N ASP A 130 0.10 1.73 14.57
CA ASP A 130 -0.49 1.28 15.85
C ASP A 130 -1.73 2.09 16.23
N GLY A 131 -1.66 3.41 16.07
CA GLY A 131 -2.81 4.28 16.34
C GLY A 131 -4.00 4.00 15.42
N HIS A 132 -3.77 3.74 14.13
CA HIS A 132 -4.86 3.40 13.20
C HIS A 132 -5.48 2.04 13.53
N ARG A 133 -4.67 1.03 13.90
CA ARG A 133 -5.18 -0.29 14.32
C ARG A 133 -6.06 -0.20 15.55
N LYS A 134 -5.58 0.50 16.59
CA LYS A 134 -6.35 0.73 17.82
C LYS A 134 -7.63 1.51 17.53
N LEU A 135 -7.54 2.54 16.70
CA LEU A 135 -8.68 3.37 16.33
C LEU A 135 -9.70 2.58 15.50
N HIS A 136 -9.24 1.73 14.56
CA HIS A 136 -10.09 0.83 13.79
C HIS A 136 -10.82 -0.15 14.72
N ALA A 137 -10.10 -0.80 15.65
CA ALA A 137 -10.73 -1.70 16.63
C ALA A 137 -11.77 -0.98 17.50
N ALA A 138 -11.48 0.25 17.94
CA ALA A 138 -12.43 1.08 18.69
C ALA A 138 -13.66 1.42 17.83
N ALA A 139 -13.49 1.79 16.56
CA ALA A 139 -14.58 2.08 15.65
C ALA A 139 -15.49 0.85 15.43
N GLN A 140 -14.90 -0.33 15.22
CA GLN A 140 -15.67 -1.57 15.02
C GLN A 140 -16.37 -2.04 16.33
N SER A 141 -15.85 -1.67 17.50
CA SER A 141 -16.50 -1.94 18.79
C SER A 141 -17.62 -0.96 19.19
N GLY A 142 -17.91 0.03 18.35
CA GLY A 142 -18.95 1.02 18.60
C GLY A 142 -18.52 2.24 19.42
N TYR A 143 -17.23 2.46 19.65
CA TYR A 143 -16.71 3.61 20.42
C TYR A 143 -17.19 4.97 19.89
N PHE A 144 -17.49 5.08 18.60
CA PHE A 144 -18.04 6.28 17.96
C PHE A 144 -19.54 6.18 17.67
N GLY A 145 -20.22 5.14 18.17
CA GLY A 145 -21.55 4.78 17.69
C GLY A 145 -21.52 4.29 16.22
N THR A 146 -22.57 4.56 15.47
CA THR A 146 -22.59 4.24 14.04
C THR A 146 -21.73 5.26 13.28
N LEU A 147 -20.72 4.79 12.54
CA LEU A 147 -19.92 5.67 11.68
C LEU A 147 -20.83 6.34 10.64
N ARG A 148 -20.60 7.62 10.36
CA ARG A 148 -21.41 8.41 9.43
C ARG A 148 -20.61 8.99 8.29
N HIS A 149 -19.39 9.44 8.59
CA HIS A 149 -18.54 10.10 7.61
C HIS A 149 -17.07 9.87 7.96
N MET A 150 -16.24 9.75 6.94
CA MET A 150 -14.79 9.73 7.06
C MET A 150 -14.16 10.69 6.06
N ARG A 151 -13.12 11.40 6.49
CA ARG A 151 -12.36 12.31 5.66
C ARG A 151 -10.88 12.00 5.74
N VAL A 152 -10.19 11.94 4.58
CA VAL A 152 -8.74 11.73 4.55
C VAL A 152 -8.08 12.73 3.60
N GLN A 153 -7.03 13.39 4.07
CA GLN A 153 -6.29 14.38 3.31
C GLN A 153 -4.79 14.05 3.35
N TRP A 154 -4.20 13.88 2.16
CA TRP A 154 -2.75 13.74 2.04
C TRP A 154 -2.23 14.64 0.92
N LEU A 155 -1.57 15.72 1.33
CA LEU A 155 -1.03 16.75 0.45
C LEU A 155 0.50 16.69 0.51
N MET A 156 1.13 16.74 -0.65
CA MET A 156 2.59 16.74 -0.78
C MET A 156 3.02 17.64 -1.93
N GLN A 157 4.28 18.01 -1.97
CA GLN A 157 4.87 18.69 -3.10
C GLN A 157 5.80 17.75 -3.86
N SER A 158 5.57 17.64 -5.16
CA SER A 158 6.39 16.83 -6.08
C SER A 158 6.40 17.49 -7.45
N GLY A 159 7.54 17.50 -8.12
CA GLY A 159 7.66 18.09 -9.45
C GLY A 159 7.44 17.07 -10.59
N PRO A 160 7.36 17.54 -11.84
CA PRO A 160 7.11 16.72 -13.01
C PRO A 160 8.26 15.74 -13.35
N GLU A 161 9.41 15.88 -12.70
CA GLU A 161 10.53 14.94 -12.78
C GLU A 161 10.26 13.61 -12.04
N ASN A 162 9.21 13.55 -11.21
CA ASN A 162 8.82 12.33 -10.53
C ASN A 162 8.38 11.28 -11.56
N TRP A 163 8.83 10.05 -11.38
CA TRP A 163 8.53 8.96 -12.30
C TRP A 163 7.00 8.68 -12.42
N ARG A 164 6.22 9.01 -11.39
CA ARG A 164 4.75 8.90 -11.44
C ARG A 164 4.08 9.94 -12.35
N ALA A 165 4.80 10.98 -12.71
CA ALA A 165 4.35 11.92 -13.74
C ALA A 165 4.57 11.39 -15.17
N GLN A 166 5.25 10.24 -15.35
CA GLN A 166 5.60 9.65 -16.65
C GLN A 166 4.60 8.56 -17.02
N GLU A 167 4.00 8.68 -18.20
CA GLU A 167 2.99 7.75 -18.69
C GLU A 167 3.50 6.31 -18.87
N GLU A 168 4.78 6.14 -19.18
CA GLU A 168 5.38 4.83 -19.40
C GLU A 168 5.46 3.98 -18.14
N LEU A 169 5.53 4.60 -16.96
CA LEU A 169 5.81 3.94 -15.68
C LEU A 169 4.63 3.89 -14.73
N ALA A 170 3.68 4.82 -14.87
CA ALA A 170 2.51 4.94 -14.00
C ALA A 170 1.23 5.20 -14.79
N THR A 171 0.08 5.05 -14.13
CA THR A 171 -1.26 5.42 -14.65
C THR A 171 -1.81 6.63 -13.90
N TRP A 172 -1.36 6.86 -12.69
CA TRP A 172 -1.78 7.96 -11.80
C TRP A 172 -0.55 8.63 -11.17
N TRP A 173 -0.71 9.85 -10.73
CA TRP A 173 0.32 10.56 -9.97
C TRP A 173 -0.05 10.74 -8.51
N CYS A 174 -0.94 11.69 -8.17
CA CYS A 174 -1.32 11.89 -6.77
C CYS A 174 -2.14 10.70 -6.23
N LEU A 175 -2.98 10.08 -7.06
CA LEU A 175 -3.76 8.91 -6.67
C LEU A 175 -2.88 7.68 -6.40
N SER A 176 -1.87 7.39 -7.21
CA SER A 176 -0.96 6.27 -6.94
C SER A 176 0.03 6.58 -5.82
N GLY A 177 0.49 7.83 -5.73
CA GLY A 177 1.45 8.25 -4.72
C GLY A 177 0.91 8.13 -3.30
N VAL A 178 -0.20 8.80 -3.05
CA VAL A 178 -0.81 8.96 -1.72
C VAL A 178 -2.30 8.64 -1.68
N GLY A 179 -3.03 8.86 -2.77
CA GLY A 179 -4.48 8.70 -2.82
C GLY A 179 -4.93 7.26 -2.57
N THR A 180 -4.22 6.28 -3.10
CA THR A 180 -4.53 4.86 -2.87
C THR A 180 -4.47 4.47 -1.39
N HIS A 181 -3.58 5.08 -0.59
CA HIS A 181 -3.56 4.90 0.86
C HIS A 181 -4.79 5.51 1.53
N CYS A 182 -5.19 6.71 1.09
CA CYS A 182 -6.39 7.37 1.62
C CYS A 182 -7.64 6.54 1.33
N LEU A 183 -7.77 6.02 0.11
CA LEU A 183 -8.87 5.13 -0.30
C LEU A 183 -8.88 3.85 0.51
N ASP A 184 -7.72 3.23 0.71
CA ASP A 184 -7.58 2.01 1.52
C ASP A 184 -8.01 2.24 2.97
N GLN A 185 -7.57 3.34 3.60
CA GLN A 185 -7.98 3.70 4.96
C GLN A 185 -9.49 3.91 5.05
N ILE A 186 -10.08 4.65 4.11
CA ILE A 186 -11.54 4.86 4.07
C ILE A 186 -12.27 3.52 3.97
N ARG A 187 -11.89 2.64 3.04
CA ARG A 187 -12.55 1.33 2.89
C ARG A 187 -12.33 0.45 4.11
N TRP A 188 -11.13 0.42 4.67
CA TRP A 188 -10.82 -0.39 5.84
C TRP A 188 -11.69 -0.03 7.05
N PHE A 189 -11.87 1.27 7.33
CA PHE A 189 -12.70 1.73 8.44
C PHE A 189 -14.21 1.57 8.19
N MET A 190 -14.67 1.92 6.98
CA MET A 190 -16.10 2.06 6.69
C MET A 190 -16.75 0.75 6.25
N ARG A 191 -16.09 -0.04 5.41
CA ARG A 191 -16.67 -1.22 4.77
C ARG A 191 -17.23 -2.25 5.76
N PRO A 192 -16.60 -2.58 6.90
CA PRO A 192 -17.13 -3.61 7.80
C PRO A 192 -18.56 -3.36 8.28
N SER A 193 -18.96 -2.09 8.42
CA SER A 193 -20.28 -1.71 8.92
C SER A 193 -21.20 -1.12 7.84
N HIS A 194 -20.65 -0.76 6.66
CA HIS A 194 -21.39 0.04 5.66
C HIS A 194 -21.43 -0.56 4.25
N GLY A 195 -20.82 -1.75 4.04
CA GLY A 195 -20.71 -2.36 2.71
C GLY A 195 -19.68 -1.65 1.82
N GLU A 196 -19.73 -1.87 0.52
CA GLU A 196 -18.81 -1.29 -0.45
C GLU A 196 -19.20 0.13 -0.88
N VAL A 197 -18.24 0.80 -1.53
CA VAL A 197 -18.49 2.08 -2.23
C VAL A 197 -19.38 1.80 -3.44
N VAL A 198 -20.56 2.42 -3.47
CA VAL A 198 -21.55 2.27 -4.55
C VAL A 198 -21.64 3.49 -5.45
N ARG A 199 -21.13 4.63 -5.01
CA ARG A 199 -21.04 5.85 -5.81
C ARG A 199 -19.77 6.60 -5.49
N LEU A 200 -19.05 7.01 -6.54
CA LEU A 200 -17.85 7.80 -6.46
C LEU A 200 -18.00 9.03 -7.36
N LEU A 201 -17.72 10.21 -6.80
CA LEU A 201 -17.79 11.50 -7.50
C LEU A 201 -16.41 12.15 -7.47
N PRO A 202 -15.69 12.13 -8.59
CA PRO A 202 -14.35 12.71 -8.67
C PRO A 202 -14.37 14.18 -9.10
N LEU A 203 -13.43 14.96 -8.55
CA LEU A 203 -12.95 16.21 -9.13
C LEU A 203 -11.44 16.07 -9.33
N ILE A 204 -11.04 15.94 -10.58
CA ILE A 204 -9.65 15.69 -10.98
C ILE A 204 -9.10 16.90 -11.72
N THR A 205 -7.88 17.32 -11.40
CA THR A 205 -7.19 18.39 -12.12
C THR A 205 -5.76 18.03 -12.49
N LYS A 206 -5.30 18.50 -13.67
CA LYS A 206 -3.95 18.34 -14.23
C LYS A 206 -3.54 19.59 -15.04
N ARG A 207 -3.70 20.77 -14.46
CA ARG A 207 -3.56 22.04 -15.19
C ARG A 207 -2.30 22.83 -14.87
N VAL A 208 -1.57 22.47 -13.82
CA VAL A 208 -0.37 23.21 -13.41
C VAL A 208 0.85 22.73 -14.20
N TYR A 209 1.16 21.44 -14.13
CA TYR A 209 2.26 20.85 -14.90
C TYR A 209 1.84 20.37 -16.30
N GLN A 210 0.53 20.25 -16.54
CA GLN A 210 -0.08 19.86 -17.82
C GLN A 210 0.42 18.49 -18.33
N GLY A 211 0.74 17.59 -17.39
CA GLY A 211 1.17 16.22 -17.69
C GLY A 211 0.00 15.29 -18.02
N PRO A 212 0.28 14.01 -18.28
CA PRO A 212 -0.75 13.00 -18.59
C PRO A 212 -1.61 12.67 -17.36
N HIS A 213 -1.06 12.77 -16.14
CA HIS A 213 -1.69 12.31 -14.91
C HIS A 213 -2.19 13.44 -14.03
N GLU A 214 -3.05 13.08 -13.08
CA GLU A 214 -3.68 14.01 -12.16
C GLU A 214 -2.69 14.55 -11.12
N GLU A 215 -2.78 15.85 -10.89
CA GLU A 215 -1.98 16.62 -9.93
C GLU A 215 -2.72 16.80 -8.61
N THR A 216 -4.06 16.89 -8.69
CA THR A 216 -4.96 16.98 -7.54
C THR A 216 -6.20 16.15 -7.82
N ALA A 217 -6.61 15.37 -6.83
CA ALA A 217 -7.83 14.57 -6.84
C ALA A 217 -8.63 14.84 -5.56
N VAL A 218 -9.89 15.20 -5.71
CA VAL A 218 -10.89 15.24 -4.64
C VAL A 218 -11.97 14.22 -5.00
N LEU A 219 -12.15 13.21 -4.14
CA LEU A 219 -13.15 12.18 -4.36
C LEU A 219 -14.14 12.19 -3.20
N THR A 220 -15.43 12.14 -3.52
CA THR A 220 -16.49 11.86 -2.55
C THR A 220 -17.10 10.51 -2.85
N MET A 221 -17.43 9.77 -1.79
CA MET A 221 -17.90 8.38 -1.86
C MET A 221 -19.17 8.21 -1.04
N GLU A 222 -20.06 7.35 -1.53
CA GLU A 222 -21.22 6.84 -0.81
C GLU A 222 -21.11 5.32 -0.71
N PHE A 223 -21.35 4.78 0.49
CA PHE A 223 -21.37 3.35 0.79
C PHE A 223 -22.79 2.78 0.67
N GLU A 224 -22.94 1.46 0.56
CA GLU A 224 -24.23 0.77 0.47
C GLU A 224 -25.23 1.19 1.55
N SER A 225 -24.78 1.49 2.75
CA SER A 225 -25.62 1.95 3.87
C SER A 225 -26.08 3.43 3.75
N GLY A 226 -25.54 4.19 2.81
CA GLY A 226 -25.69 5.65 2.72
C GLY A 226 -24.70 6.46 3.56
N ALA A 227 -23.76 5.83 4.27
CA ALA A 227 -22.64 6.52 4.89
C ALA A 227 -21.72 7.11 3.80
N THR A 228 -21.01 8.18 4.13
CA THR A 228 -20.21 8.92 3.15
C THR A 228 -18.75 9.01 3.54
N ALA A 229 -17.88 9.26 2.56
CA ALA A 229 -16.49 9.61 2.79
C ALA A 229 -15.99 10.60 1.74
N GLU A 230 -14.88 11.29 2.08
CA GLU A 230 -14.17 12.14 1.13
C GLU A 230 -12.66 11.99 1.27
N MET A 231 -11.95 12.17 0.18
CA MET A 231 -10.51 12.30 0.20
C MET A 231 -10.02 13.44 -0.68
N CYS A 232 -8.93 14.09 -0.24
CA CYS A 232 -8.25 15.13 -1.00
C CYS A 232 -6.76 14.82 -1.07
N ASN A 233 -6.24 14.69 -2.29
CA ASN A 233 -4.84 14.39 -2.57
C ASN A 233 -4.27 15.38 -3.56
N SER A 234 -3.04 15.84 -3.33
CA SER A 234 -2.35 16.73 -4.26
C SER A 234 -0.84 16.51 -4.22
N VAL A 235 -0.20 16.72 -5.37
CA VAL A 235 1.25 16.80 -5.50
C VAL A 235 1.75 18.23 -5.71
N LEU A 236 0.86 19.22 -5.67
CA LEU A 236 1.17 20.61 -6.00
C LEU A 236 1.62 21.44 -4.80
N PHE A 237 1.22 21.07 -3.60
CA PHE A 237 1.49 21.83 -2.39
C PHE A 237 1.53 20.93 -1.15
N PRO A 238 2.40 21.24 -0.17
CA PRO A 238 2.39 20.57 1.11
C PRO A 238 1.21 21.06 1.96
N GLY A 239 0.74 20.22 2.87
CA GLY A 239 -0.30 20.56 3.83
C GLY A 239 -0.40 19.52 4.95
N PRO A 240 -1.31 19.73 5.91
CA PRO A 240 -1.52 18.77 6.97
C PRO A 240 -1.94 17.40 6.44
N LEU A 241 -1.34 16.36 7.00
CA LEU A 241 -1.73 14.98 6.77
C LEU A 241 -2.81 14.64 7.78
N ARG A 242 -4.07 14.49 7.33
CA ARG A 242 -5.23 14.36 8.22
C ARG A 242 -6.11 13.17 7.87
N MET A 243 -6.59 12.52 8.91
CA MET A 243 -7.67 11.55 8.84
C MET A 243 -8.69 11.90 9.91
N GLU A 244 -9.96 11.98 9.56
CA GLU A 244 -11.05 12.38 10.43
C GLU A 244 -12.16 11.33 10.34
N ILE A 245 -12.68 10.89 11.48
CA ILE A 245 -13.72 9.87 11.61
C ILE A 245 -14.86 10.46 12.41
N TYR A 246 -16.09 10.36 11.91
CA TYR A 246 -17.28 10.89 12.54
C TYR A 246 -18.35 9.81 12.67
N GLY A 247 -18.77 9.57 13.90
CA GLY A 247 -19.87 8.66 14.23
C GLY A 247 -21.04 9.39 14.89
N SER A 248 -22.11 8.64 15.22
CA SER A 248 -23.29 9.19 15.87
C SER A 248 -23.06 9.64 17.31
N GLU A 249 -22.00 9.14 17.97
CA GLU A 249 -21.71 9.35 19.39
C GLU A 249 -20.32 9.93 19.67
N GLY A 250 -19.51 10.13 18.61
CA GLY A 250 -18.19 10.65 18.78
C GLY A 250 -17.40 10.82 17.49
N TYR A 251 -16.17 11.29 17.65
CA TYR A 251 -15.27 11.53 16.51
C TYR A 251 -13.82 11.22 16.89
N ALA A 252 -12.98 11.11 15.86
CA ALA A 252 -11.52 11.12 15.98
C ALA A 252 -10.90 12.05 14.94
N LEU A 253 -9.85 12.76 15.35
CA LEU A 253 -9.01 13.61 14.51
C LEU A 253 -7.59 13.08 14.59
N CYS A 254 -7.02 12.67 13.45
CA CYS A 254 -5.67 12.17 13.35
C CYS A 254 -4.84 13.17 12.55
N GLU A 255 -3.75 13.66 13.10
CA GLU A 255 -2.85 14.60 12.43
C GLU A 255 -1.42 14.04 12.37
N GLY A 256 -0.81 14.09 11.17
CA GLY A 256 0.54 13.56 10.96
C GLY A 256 0.65 12.03 10.93
N THR A 257 -0.45 11.28 10.97
CA THR A 257 -0.46 9.80 11.07
C THR A 257 -0.37 9.08 9.73
N LEU A 258 -0.48 9.79 8.61
CA LEU A 258 -0.44 9.20 7.26
C LEU A 258 0.98 9.04 6.69
N GLY A 259 2.01 9.10 7.52
CA GLY A 259 3.41 8.99 7.11
C GLY A 259 4.00 7.60 7.32
N ALA A 260 5.22 7.43 6.82
CA ALA A 260 5.99 6.19 6.93
C ALA A 260 6.54 5.93 8.36
N ALA A 261 6.54 6.95 9.24
CA ALA A 261 7.19 6.89 10.55
C ALA A 261 6.35 6.23 11.65
N GLY A 262 5.08 5.92 11.39
CA GLY A 262 4.18 5.39 12.40
C GLY A 262 3.93 6.36 13.58
N ALA A 263 4.05 7.66 13.33
CA ALA A 263 3.95 8.74 14.30
C ALA A 263 2.73 9.63 14.03
N GLY A 264 2.54 10.66 14.83
CA GLY A 264 1.46 11.65 14.73
C GLY A 264 0.63 11.70 16.00
N ASP A 265 -0.46 12.45 15.96
CA ASP A 265 -1.36 12.66 17.09
C ASP A 265 -2.77 12.18 16.73
N ILE A 266 -3.45 11.59 17.71
CA ILE A 266 -4.86 11.21 17.61
C ILE A 266 -5.60 11.80 18.79
N VAL A 267 -6.68 12.55 18.49
CA VAL A 267 -7.58 13.11 19.50
C VAL A 267 -8.99 12.63 19.20
N THR A 268 -9.67 12.13 20.21
CA THR A 268 -11.07 11.73 20.14
C THR A 268 -11.96 12.67 20.94
N HIS A 269 -13.27 12.50 20.84
CA HIS A 269 -14.24 13.21 21.69
C HIS A 269 -14.00 13.01 23.20
N ASN A 270 -13.18 12.03 23.59
CA ASN A 270 -12.79 11.77 25.00
C ASN A 270 -11.36 12.24 25.32
N GLY A 271 -10.71 12.99 24.42
CA GLY A 271 -9.35 13.48 24.61
C GLY A 271 -8.30 12.73 23.82
N ALA A 272 -7.04 12.82 24.24
CA ALA A 272 -5.93 12.17 23.55
C ALA A 272 -6.11 10.65 23.49
N PHE A 273 -5.76 10.06 22.35
CA PHE A 273 -5.85 8.62 22.10
C PHE A 273 -4.45 8.04 21.95
N GLU A 274 -3.99 7.37 22.99
CA GLU A 274 -2.61 6.94 23.11
C GLU A 274 -2.29 5.70 22.24
N PHE A 275 -1.16 5.73 21.57
CA PHE A 275 -0.63 4.62 20.80
C PHE A 275 0.91 4.63 20.84
N GLU A 276 1.52 3.53 20.41
CA GLU A 276 2.97 3.42 20.34
C GLU A 276 3.45 3.78 18.93
N GLN A 277 4.50 4.59 18.86
CA GLN A 277 5.17 4.83 17.60
C GLN A 277 5.98 3.57 17.20
N ARG A 278 5.53 2.89 16.16
CA ARG A 278 6.19 1.71 15.58
C ARG A 278 6.32 1.87 14.08
N ASN A 279 7.34 1.26 13.50
CA ASN A 279 7.47 1.23 12.04
C ASN A 279 6.36 0.36 11.44
N PRO A 280 5.41 0.92 10.68
CA PRO A 280 4.28 0.17 10.16
C PRO A 280 4.67 -0.85 9.08
N PHE A 281 5.78 -0.66 8.38
CA PHE A 281 6.28 -1.62 7.39
C PHE A 281 6.76 -2.94 8.03
N VAL A 282 7.21 -2.90 9.28
CA VAL A 282 7.57 -4.13 10.01
C VAL A 282 6.32 -4.98 10.24
N GLY A 283 5.23 -4.38 10.74
CA GLY A 283 3.97 -5.09 10.96
C GLY A 283 3.36 -5.64 9.66
N GLU A 284 3.52 -4.93 8.55
CA GLU A 284 3.09 -5.38 7.23
C GLU A 284 3.84 -6.65 6.79
N VAL A 285 5.16 -6.66 6.93
CA VAL A 285 5.98 -7.84 6.60
C VAL A 285 5.67 -8.99 7.55
N GLU A 286 5.52 -8.74 8.84
CA GLU A 286 5.18 -9.77 9.85
C GLU A 286 3.81 -10.41 9.58
N ASP A 287 2.79 -9.62 9.21
CA ASP A 287 1.48 -10.18 8.83
C ASP A 287 1.62 -11.11 7.62
N PHE A 288 2.35 -10.67 6.59
CA PHE A 288 2.57 -11.48 5.40
C PHE A 288 3.31 -12.78 5.70
N VAL A 289 4.37 -12.73 6.51
CA VAL A 289 5.12 -13.92 6.97
C VAL A 289 4.20 -14.88 7.72
N ASN A 290 3.42 -14.36 8.66
CA ASN A 290 2.49 -15.16 9.45
C ASN A 290 1.35 -15.74 8.60
N ALA A 291 0.82 -14.95 7.65
CA ALA A 291 -0.22 -15.40 6.72
C ALA A 291 0.22 -16.63 5.92
N VAL A 292 1.45 -16.60 5.41
CA VAL A 292 2.03 -17.75 4.69
C VAL A 292 2.24 -18.94 5.62
N ALA A 293 2.84 -18.74 6.79
CA ALA A 293 3.13 -19.80 7.76
C ALA A 293 1.85 -20.48 8.28
N GLU A 294 0.79 -19.71 8.49
CA GLU A 294 -0.52 -20.18 8.98
C GLU A 294 -1.46 -20.61 7.84
N ASN A 295 -1.02 -20.49 6.60
CA ASN A 295 -1.83 -20.73 5.40
C ASN A 295 -3.19 -19.98 5.40
N ARG A 296 -3.20 -18.77 5.90
CA ARG A 296 -4.33 -17.84 5.83
C ARG A 296 -4.10 -16.76 4.76
N GLU A 297 -5.11 -15.99 4.44
CA GLU A 297 -4.91 -14.78 3.62
C GLU A 297 -4.19 -13.68 4.43
N PRO A 298 -3.32 -12.89 3.79
CA PRO A 298 -2.81 -11.63 4.37
C PRO A 298 -3.95 -10.69 4.74
N GLU A 299 -3.75 -9.79 5.70
CA GLU A 299 -4.79 -8.83 6.10
C GLU A 299 -5.21 -7.91 4.93
N VAL A 300 -4.29 -7.65 4.00
CA VAL A 300 -4.59 -6.98 2.73
C VAL A 300 -4.35 -7.95 1.58
N PRO A 301 -5.31 -8.83 1.27
CA PRO A 301 -5.17 -9.76 0.16
C PRO A 301 -5.24 -9.05 -1.20
N GLY A 302 -4.80 -9.72 -2.25
CA GLY A 302 -4.84 -9.19 -3.61
C GLY A 302 -6.23 -8.70 -4.05
N THR A 303 -7.31 -9.31 -3.54
CA THR A 303 -8.69 -8.88 -3.83
C THR A 303 -9.01 -7.48 -3.32
N GLU A 304 -8.45 -7.07 -2.16
CA GLU A 304 -8.58 -5.70 -1.66
C GLU A 304 -7.83 -4.70 -2.54
N GLY A 305 -6.59 -5.06 -2.93
CA GLY A 305 -5.82 -4.24 -3.87
C GLY A 305 -6.49 -4.09 -5.22
N ALA A 306 -7.07 -5.17 -5.76
CA ALA A 306 -7.80 -5.15 -7.02
C ALA A 306 -9.01 -4.20 -6.95
N ARG A 307 -9.78 -4.22 -5.86
CA ARG A 307 -10.92 -3.31 -5.68
C ARG A 307 -10.46 -1.86 -5.57
N ASN A 308 -9.36 -1.57 -4.89
CA ASN A 308 -8.79 -0.23 -4.84
C ASN A 308 -8.39 0.26 -6.25
N VAL A 309 -7.76 -0.59 -7.07
CA VAL A 309 -7.41 -0.27 -8.47
C VAL A 309 -8.68 0.05 -9.29
N GLU A 310 -9.74 -0.73 -9.16
CA GLU A 310 -11.02 -0.48 -9.85
C GLU A 310 -11.61 0.89 -9.51
N LEU A 311 -11.64 1.26 -8.23
CA LEU A 311 -12.13 2.56 -7.77
C LEU A 311 -11.24 3.73 -8.24
N LEU A 312 -9.92 3.55 -8.28
CA LEU A 312 -9.01 4.56 -8.83
C LEU A 312 -9.22 4.75 -10.33
N LEU A 313 -9.50 3.69 -11.08
CA LEU A 313 -9.83 3.79 -12.51
C LEU A 313 -11.17 4.48 -12.73
N GLU A 314 -12.18 4.17 -11.92
CA GLU A 314 -13.48 4.85 -11.95
C GLU A 314 -13.32 6.36 -11.70
N ALA A 315 -12.39 6.76 -10.82
CA ALA A 315 -12.14 8.15 -10.51
C ALA A 315 -11.58 8.99 -11.68
N ILE A 316 -10.91 8.35 -12.65
CA ILE A 316 -10.29 9.03 -13.80
C ILE A 316 -11.01 8.77 -15.13
N ALA A 317 -12.07 7.96 -15.13
CA ALA A 317 -12.87 7.64 -16.31
C ALA A 317 -13.79 8.83 -16.67
#